data_547939c7a539b6c695a3877770114569
#
_entry.id   547939c7a539b6c695a3877770114569
#
_cell.length_a   1.000
_cell.length_b   1.000
_cell.length_c   1.000
_cell.angle_alpha   90.00
_cell.angle_beta   90.00
_cell.angle_gamma   90.00
#
_symmetry.space_group_name_H-M   'P 1'
#
loop_
_entity.id
_entity.type
_entity.pdbx_description
1 polymer ?
#
loop_
_entity_poly.entity_id
_entity_poly.type
_entity_poly.pdbx_seq_one_letter_code
_entity_poly.pdbx_strand_id
1 'polypeptide(L)'
;MAFTPVGAALLFFGARGPRRQILVPLALLAASDVILTTMVYRYPFSWDHFVTWAWYAGMLWLGTSLKQNAGALRILGSALAGSVSFFLLSNFAVWAAWDMYPRTAGGLLTCYGAGVPFFRHAVAGDLLFTAAMFATPVVVHAVSEWRQKSGDHIAA
;
A
#
# COMPACT_ATOMS: atom_id res chain seq x y z
N MET A 1 8.33 13.53 -6.72
CA MET A 1 7.77 12.20 -7.04
C MET A 1 7.66 11.43 -5.74
N ALA A 2 6.47 11.12 -5.27
CA ALA A 2 6.29 10.47 -3.97
C ALA A 2 6.27 8.94 -4.17
N PHE A 3 7.36 8.28 -3.82
CA PHE A 3 7.39 6.86 -3.54
C PHE A 3 6.78 6.68 -2.14
N THR A 4 5.53 6.30 -2.05
CA THR A 4 4.89 6.07 -0.76
C THR A 4 4.79 4.57 -0.50
N PRO A 5 5.31 4.05 0.63
CA PRO A 5 5.24 2.63 0.97
C PRO A 5 3.88 2.21 1.56
N VAL A 6 2.83 3.04 1.40
CA VAL A 6 1.55 2.84 2.10
C VAL A 6 0.90 1.51 1.71
N GLY A 7 0.82 1.20 0.41
CA GLY A 7 0.25 -0.06 -0.06
C GLY A 7 1.01 -1.28 0.49
N ALA A 8 2.34 -1.24 0.40
CA ALA A 8 3.21 -2.28 0.92
C ALA A 8 3.09 -2.43 2.45
N ALA A 9 3.04 -1.31 3.18
CA ALA A 9 2.92 -1.31 4.64
C ALA A 9 1.58 -1.90 5.11
N LEU A 10 0.47 -1.53 4.46
CA LEU A 10 -0.86 -2.07 4.75
C LEU A 10 -0.92 -3.57 4.45
N LEU A 11 -0.39 -4.00 3.31
CA LEU A 11 -0.32 -5.41 2.93
C LEU A 11 0.50 -6.21 3.94
N PHE A 12 1.68 -5.70 4.33
CA PHE A 12 2.55 -6.34 5.31
C PHE A 12 1.90 -6.39 6.70
N PHE A 13 1.32 -5.28 7.15
CA PHE A 13 0.63 -5.25 8.44
C PHE A 13 -0.58 -6.20 8.47
N GLY A 14 -1.36 -6.26 7.40
CA GLY A 14 -2.44 -7.24 7.25
C GLY A 14 -1.94 -8.68 7.35
N ALA A 15 -0.76 -8.98 6.77
CA ALA A 15 -0.18 -10.32 6.73
C ALA A 15 0.49 -10.73 8.07
N ARG A 16 1.14 -9.80 8.77
CA ARG A 16 2.02 -10.08 9.92
C ARG A 16 1.60 -9.38 11.21
N GLY A 17 0.77 -8.35 11.11
CA GLY A 17 0.34 -7.56 12.26
C GLY A 17 -0.66 -8.29 13.16
N PRO A 18 -0.81 -7.83 14.40
CA PRO A 18 -1.75 -8.41 15.36
C PRO A 18 -3.21 -8.14 14.93
N ARG A 19 -4.01 -9.19 14.83
CA ARG A 19 -5.42 -9.13 14.39
C ARG A 19 -6.27 -8.12 15.16
N ARG A 20 -5.99 -7.95 16.46
CA ARG A 20 -6.72 -7.01 17.33
C ARG A 20 -6.46 -5.54 16.97
N GLN A 21 -5.35 -5.25 16.29
CA GLN A 21 -4.93 -3.89 15.93
C GLN A 21 -5.06 -3.61 14.43
N ILE A 22 -5.74 -4.47 13.68
CA ILE A 22 -5.79 -4.37 12.22
C ILE A 22 -6.39 -3.05 11.72
N LEU A 23 -7.26 -2.43 12.50
CA LEU A 23 -7.89 -1.15 12.16
C LEU A 23 -7.03 0.07 12.56
N VAL A 24 -5.96 -0.11 13.34
CA VAL A 24 -5.10 1.01 13.79
C VAL A 24 -4.44 1.73 12.63
N PRO A 25 -3.77 1.06 11.67
CA PRO A 25 -3.21 1.74 10.51
C PRO A 25 -4.26 2.49 9.69
N LEU A 26 -5.45 1.91 9.52
CA LEU A 26 -6.55 2.56 8.81
C LEU A 26 -6.97 3.85 9.50
N ALA A 27 -7.17 3.81 10.81
CA ALA A 27 -7.58 4.99 11.59
C ALA A 27 -6.50 6.09 11.56
N LEU A 28 -5.22 5.73 11.68
CA LEU A 28 -4.11 6.67 11.62
C LEU A 28 -4.00 7.33 10.22
N LEU A 29 -4.13 6.55 9.15
CA LEU A 29 -4.07 7.08 7.79
C LEU A 29 -5.28 7.97 7.47
N ALA A 30 -6.49 7.58 7.89
CA ALA A 30 -7.68 8.38 7.71
C ALA A 30 -7.59 9.71 8.50
N ALA A 31 -7.13 9.66 9.75
CA ALA A 31 -6.92 10.88 10.54
C ALA A 31 -5.85 11.80 9.92
N SER A 32 -4.73 11.22 9.48
CA SER A 32 -3.67 11.95 8.76
C SER A 32 -4.21 12.64 7.51
N ASP A 33 -5.00 11.92 6.72
CA ASP A 33 -5.60 12.40 5.47
C ASP A 33 -6.54 13.59 5.73
N VAL A 34 -7.41 13.49 6.73
CA VAL A 34 -8.28 14.62 7.13
C VAL A 34 -7.46 15.83 7.57
N ILE A 35 -6.46 15.63 8.44
CA ILE A 35 -5.61 16.71 8.95
C ILE A 35 -4.84 17.40 7.80
N LEU A 36 -4.22 16.60 6.93
CA LEU A 36 -3.45 17.13 5.80
C LEU A 36 -4.36 17.88 4.83
N THR A 37 -5.50 17.33 4.48
CA THR A 37 -6.44 17.94 3.51
C THR A 37 -7.00 19.24 4.05
N THR A 38 -7.51 19.23 5.29
CA THR A 38 -8.26 20.39 5.83
C THR A 38 -7.37 21.46 6.46
N MET A 39 -6.32 21.05 7.20
CA MET A 39 -5.49 21.99 7.97
C MET A 39 -4.22 22.42 7.23
N VAL A 40 -3.59 21.51 6.48
CA VAL A 40 -2.32 21.80 5.80
C VAL A 40 -2.56 22.32 4.39
N TYR A 41 -3.26 21.58 3.57
CA TYR A 41 -3.52 21.95 2.17
C TYR A 41 -4.72 22.86 2.00
N ARG A 42 -5.61 22.94 3.00
CA ARG A 42 -6.82 23.78 3.01
C ARG A 42 -7.75 23.50 1.83
N TYR A 43 -7.80 22.24 1.40
CA TYR A 43 -8.77 21.80 0.40
C TYR A 43 -10.11 21.42 1.05
N PRO A 44 -11.24 21.59 0.34
CA PRO A 44 -12.52 21.08 0.82
C PRO A 44 -12.47 19.55 0.91
N PHE A 45 -13.04 19.04 2.01
CA PHE A 45 -13.18 17.59 2.16
C PHE A 45 -14.25 17.07 1.19
N SER A 46 -13.91 16.06 0.40
CA SER A 46 -14.80 15.46 -0.60
C SER A 46 -14.94 13.96 -0.37
N TRP A 47 -15.96 13.34 -0.95
CA TRP A 47 -16.30 11.93 -0.76
C TRP A 47 -15.25 10.95 -1.33
N ASP A 48 -14.41 11.37 -2.24
CA ASP A 48 -13.33 10.56 -2.82
C ASP A 48 -12.31 10.07 -1.77
N HIS A 49 -12.19 10.76 -0.63
CA HIS A 49 -11.41 10.28 0.51
C HIS A 49 -11.92 8.94 1.03
N PHE A 50 -13.24 8.71 1.06
CA PHE A 50 -13.81 7.43 1.48
C PHE A 50 -13.42 6.28 0.55
N VAL A 51 -13.24 6.54 -0.74
CA VAL A 51 -12.74 5.53 -1.70
C VAL A 51 -11.31 5.13 -1.35
N THR A 52 -10.47 6.10 -1.01
CA THR A 52 -9.10 5.85 -0.56
C THR A 52 -9.07 5.05 0.74
N TRP A 53 -9.90 5.39 1.71
CA TRP A 53 -9.98 4.66 2.99
C TRP A 53 -10.54 3.25 2.82
N ALA A 54 -11.52 3.06 1.95
CA ALA A 54 -12.02 1.73 1.59
C ALA A 54 -10.92 0.88 0.94
N TRP A 55 -10.07 1.50 0.10
CA TRP A 55 -8.92 0.83 -0.47
C TRP A 55 -7.88 0.46 0.61
N TYR A 56 -7.60 1.32 1.60
CA TYR A 56 -6.74 0.99 2.74
C TYR A 56 -7.25 -0.25 3.49
N ALA A 57 -8.56 -0.29 3.77
CA ALA A 57 -9.19 -1.45 4.40
C ALA A 57 -9.07 -2.71 3.53
N GLY A 58 -9.25 -2.57 2.21
CA GLY A 58 -9.07 -3.64 1.23
C GLY A 58 -7.65 -4.21 1.22
N MET A 59 -6.63 -3.35 1.31
CA MET A 59 -5.22 -3.76 1.36
C MET A 59 -4.89 -4.50 2.67
N LEU A 60 -5.39 -4.03 3.79
CA LEU A 60 -5.27 -4.72 5.08
C LEU A 60 -5.93 -6.11 5.01
N TRP A 61 -7.15 -6.17 4.48
CA TRP A 61 -7.88 -7.42 4.31
C TRP A 61 -7.16 -8.38 3.36
N LEU A 62 -6.67 -7.90 2.22
CA LEU A 62 -5.87 -8.68 1.27
C LEU A 62 -4.62 -9.24 1.95
N GLY A 63 -3.93 -8.42 2.75
CA GLY A 63 -2.79 -8.85 3.57
C GLY A 63 -3.15 -10.03 4.48
N THR A 64 -4.35 -10.04 5.07
CA THR A 64 -4.77 -11.15 5.95
C THR A 64 -4.87 -12.49 5.23
N SER A 65 -5.01 -12.49 3.91
CA SER A 65 -5.04 -13.71 3.09
C SER A 65 -3.65 -14.30 2.83
N LEU A 66 -2.59 -13.50 3.08
CA LEU A 66 -1.21 -13.93 2.92
C LEU A 66 -0.75 -14.68 4.18
N LYS A 67 -0.75 -16.01 4.10
CA LYS A 67 -0.25 -16.87 5.18
C LYS A 67 1.25 -16.67 5.38
N GLN A 68 1.78 -17.13 6.52
CA GLN A 68 3.21 -16.99 6.86
C GLN A 68 4.16 -17.61 5.82
N ASN A 69 3.72 -18.65 5.14
CA ASN A 69 4.44 -19.37 4.09
C ASN A 69 4.02 -18.94 2.67
N ALA A 70 3.40 -17.77 2.50
CA ALA A 70 3.04 -17.29 1.17
C ALA A 70 4.30 -17.11 0.31
N GLY A 71 4.30 -17.70 -0.88
CA GLY A 71 5.40 -17.57 -1.83
C GLY A 71 5.55 -16.14 -2.38
N ALA A 72 6.75 -15.81 -2.83
CA ALA A 72 7.09 -14.47 -3.34
C ALA A 72 6.14 -14.01 -4.46
N LEU A 73 5.77 -14.91 -5.38
CA LEU A 73 4.85 -14.58 -6.47
C LEU A 73 3.47 -14.14 -5.97
N ARG A 74 2.95 -14.78 -4.92
CA ARG A 74 1.66 -14.40 -4.32
C ARG A 74 1.75 -13.05 -3.61
N ILE A 75 2.86 -12.80 -2.91
CA ILE A 75 3.10 -11.52 -2.22
C ILE A 75 3.20 -10.37 -3.23
N LEU A 76 4.06 -10.50 -4.24
CA LEU A 76 4.26 -9.49 -5.27
C LEU A 76 3.02 -9.30 -6.15
N GLY A 77 2.32 -10.40 -6.47
CA GLY A 77 1.03 -10.35 -7.18
C GLY A 77 -0.04 -9.59 -6.40
N SER A 78 -0.08 -9.74 -5.07
CA SER A 78 -0.99 -8.97 -4.21
C SER A 78 -0.62 -7.47 -4.17
N ALA A 79 0.67 -7.14 -4.13
CA ALA A 79 1.12 -5.76 -4.22
C ALA A 79 0.75 -5.13 -5.57
N LEU A 80 0.97 -5.84 -6.67
CA LEU A 80 0.60 -5.37 -8.01
C LEU A 80 -0.92 -5.18 -8.13
N ALA A 81 -1.72 -6.13 -7.63
CA ALA A 81 -3.18 -6.01 -7.60
C ALA A 81 -3.62 -4.78 -6.78
N GLY A 82 -2.94 -4.49 -5.67
CA GLY A 82 -3.11 -3.28 -4.88
C GLY A 82 -2.85 -2.02 -5.69
N SER A 83 -1.69 -1.91 -6.33
CA SER A 83 -1.33 -0.73 -7.14
C SER A 83 -2.31 -0.52 -8.31
N VAL A 84 -2.70 -1.60 -9.01
CA VAL A 84 -3.67 -1.52 -10.12
C VAL A 84 -5.04 -1.08 -9.61
N SER A 85 -5.55 -1.69 -8.54
CA SER A 85 -6.85 -1.31 -7.97
C SER A 85 -6.84 0.14 -7.44
N PHE A 86 -5.75 0.59 -6.82
CA PHE A 86 -5.62 1.99 -6.42
C PHE A 86 -5.69 2.94 -7.61
N PHE A 87 -4.92 2.66 -8.65
CA PHE A 87 -4.94 3.46 -9.87
C PHE A 87 -6.34 3.58 -10.47
N LEU A 88 -7.06 2.45 -10.56
CA LEU A 88 -8.41 2.43 -11.12
C LEU A 88 -9.41 3.21 -10.23
N LEU A 89 -9.41 2.92 -8.94
CA LEU A 89 -10.37 3.52 -8.01
C LEU A 89 -10.11 5.00 -7.77
N SER A 90 -8.85 5.41 -7.56
CA SER A 90 -8.51 6.81 -7.29
C SER A 90 -8.76 7.72 -8.49
N ASN A 91 -8.38 7.30 -9.70
CA ASN A 91 -8.66 8.11 -10.90
C ASN A 91 -10.15 8.18 -11.21
N PHE A 92 -10.90 7.09 -11.01
CA PHE A 92 -12.36 7.13 -11.11
C PHE A 92 -12.96 8.10 -10.08
N ALA A 93 -12.52 8.04 -8.83
CA ALA A 93 -13.00 8.92 -7.77
C ALA A 93 -12.71 10.40 -8.08
N VAL A 94 -11.50 10.72 -8.55
CA VAL A 94 -11.14 12.08 -8.99
C VAL A 94 -12.05 12.53 -10.15
N TRP A 95 -12.22 11.70 -11.17
CA TRP A 95 -13.12 12.04 -12.28
C TRP A 95 -14.56 12.22 -11.81
N ALA A 96 -15.01 11.43 -10.84
CA ALA A 96 -16.38 11.49 -10.33
C ALA A 96 -16.61 12.58 -9.26
N ALA A 97 -15.60 13.01 -8.50
CA ALA A 97 -15.74 13.98 -7.42
C ALA A 97 -15.42 15.42 -7.84
N TRP A 98 -14.49 15.58 -8.80
CA TRP A 98 -13.94 16.89 -9.14
C TRP A 98 -14.28 17.29 -10.58
N ASP A 99 -14.52 18.58 -10.83
CA ASP A 99 -14.83 19.10 -12.17
C ASP A 99 -13.57 19.34 -13.03
N MET A 100 -12.55 18.50 -12.86
CA MET A 100 -11.27 18.60 -13.60
C MET A 100 -11.37 18.03 -15.02
N TYR A 101 -12.31 17.10 -15.25
CA TYR A 101 -12.49 16.42 -16.52
C TYR A 101 -13.98 16.35 -16.90
N PRO A 102 -14.33 16.41 -18.19
CA PRO A 102 -15.73 16.25 -18.64
C PRO A 102 -16.32 14.92 -18.15
N ARG A 103 -17.61 14.93 -17.77
CA ARG A 103 -18.35 13.72 -17.34
C ARG A 103 -18.75 12.83 -18.51
N THR A 104 -17.76 12.46 -19.33
CA THR A 104 -17.90 11.63 -20.53
C THR A 104 -16.88 10.49 -20.49
N ALA A 105 -17.07 9.45 -21.30
CA ALA A 105 -16.09 8.38 -21.46
C ALA A 105 -14.73 8.91 -21.91
N GLY A 106 -14.70 9.90 -22.81
CA GLY A 106 -13.46 10.56 -23.23
C GLY A 106 -12.76 11.30 -22.08
N GLY A 107 -13.52 12.01 -21.23
CA GLY A 107 -12.98 12.67 -20.03
C GLY A 107 -12.42 11.67 -19.02
N LEU A 108 -13.08 10.53 -18.82
CA LEU A 108 -12.57 9.45 -17.97
C LEU A 108 -11.27 8.87 -18.53
N LEU A 109 -11.19 8.60 -19.82
CA LEU A 109 -9.95 8.12 -20.46
C LEU A 109 -8.82 9.13 -20.33
N THR A 110 -9.11 10.43 -20.45
CA THR A 110 -8.13 11.50 -20.25
C THR A 110 -7.62 11.52 -18.81
N CYS A 111 -8.50 11.36 -17.82
CA CYS A 111 -8.14 11.27 -16.42
C CYS A 111 -7.18 10.08 -16.15
N TYR A 112 -7.51 8.89 -16.66
CA TYR A 112 -6.62 7.73 -16.56
C TYR A 112 -5.28 7.94 -17.27
N GLY A 113 -5.30 8.52 -18.48
CA GLY A 113 -4.11 8.84 -19.25
C GLY A 113 -3.15 9.75 -18.48
N ALA A 114 -3.68 10.78 -17.82
CA ALA A 114 -2.91 11.69 -16.96
C ALA A 114 -2.32 10.98 -15.73
N GLY A 115 -3.00 9.93 -15.23
CA GLY A 115 -2.54 9.13 -14.10
C GLY A 115 -1.42 8.14 -14.41
N VAL A 116 -1.24 7.72 -15.67
CA VAL A 116 -0.27 6.67 -16.06
C VAL A 116 1.18 6.95 -15.61
N PRO A 117 1.74 8.16 -15.74
CA PRO A 117 3.10 8.43 -15.28
C PRO A 117 3.27 8.19 -13.76
N PHE A 118 2.26 8.55 -12.97
CA PHE A 118 2.26 8.32 -11.52
C PHE A 118 2.10 6.84 -11.18
N PHE A 119 1.24 6.13 -11.89
CA PHE A 119 1.03 4.69 -11.73
C PHE A 119 2.32 3.89 -11.89
N ARG A 120 3.13 4.18 -12.91
CA ARG A 120 4.41 3.49 -13.13
C ARG A 120 5.35 3.60 -11.93
N HIS A 121 5.43 4.78 -11.32
CA HIS A 121 6.26 5.00 -10.13
C HIS A 121 5.65 4.34 -8.89
N ALA A 122 4.32 4.39 -8.74
CA ALA A 122 3.62 3.73 -7.64
C ALA A 122 3.85 2.22 -7.66
N VAL A 123 3.67 1.55 -8.81
CA VAL A 123 3.93 0.11 -8.96
C VAL A 123 5.36 -0.24 -8.61
N ALA A 124 6.36 0.52 -9.13
CA ALA A 124 7.75 0.26 -8.81
C ALA A 124 8.04 0.40 -7.31
N GLY A 125 7.48 1.43 -6.67
CA GLY A 125 7.59 1.64 -5.22
C GLY A 125 6.93 0.53 -4.42
N ASP A 126 5.69 0.18 -4.73
CA ASP A 126 4.94 -0.86 -4.01
C ASP A 126 5.63 -2.23 -4.12
N LEU A 127 6.12 -2.60 -5.29
CA LEU A 127 6.86 -3.86 -5.47
C LEU A 127 8.17 -3.87 -4.68
N LEU A 128 8.94 -2.77 -4.75
CA LEU A 128 10.21 -2.64 -4.03
C LEU A 128 10.02 -2.70 -2.50
N PHE A 129 9.11 -1.89 -1.98
CA PHE A 129 8.85 -1.84 -0.55
C PHE A 129 8.22 -3.14 -0.04
N THR A 130 7.32 -3.77 -0.82
CA THR A 130 6.77 -5.09 -0.47
C THR A 130 7.87 -6.13 -0.41
N ALA A 131 8.75 -6.19 -1.41
CA ALA A 131 9.88 -7.13 -1.40
C ALA A 131 10.78 -6.90 -0.19
N ALA A 132 11.15 -5.65 0.10
CA ALA A 132 11.98 -5.30 1.25
C ALA A 132 11.32 -5.68 2.59
N MET A 133 10.05 -5.32 2.79
CA MET A 133 9.34 -5.59 4.06
C MET A 133 9.17 -7.10 4.31
N PHE A 134 8.80 -7.87 3.29
CA PHE A 134 8.62 -9.31 3.44
C PHE A 134 9.93 -10.09 3.48
N ALA A 135 11.02 -9.58 2.88
CA ALA A 135 12.34 -10.19 2.98
C ALA A 135 13.02 -9.92 4.34
N THR A 136 12.76 -8.77 4.97
CA THR A 136 13.42 -8.38 6.23
C THR A 136 13.35 -9.44 7.33
N PRO A 137 12.19 -10.02 7.69
CA PRO A 137 12.12 -11.06 8.73
C PRO A 137 12.93 -12.31 8.36
N VAL A 138 12.94 -12.69 7.09
CA VAL A 138 13.67 -13.87 6.59
C VAL A 138 15.18 -13.65 6.72
N VAL A 139 15.66 -12.47 6.30
CA VAL A 139 17.07 -12.10 6.38
C VAL A 139 17.53 -12.01 7.84
N VAL A 140 16.74 -11.37 8.71
CA VAL A 140 17.06 -11.25 10.14
C VAL A 140 17.17 -12.64 10.78
N HIS A 141 16.24 -13.54 10.48
CA HIS A 141 16.29 -14.92 11.00
C HIS A 141 17.54 -15.67 10.51
N ALA A 142 17.84 -15.62 9.22
CA ALA A 142 19.02 -16.27 8.65
C ALA A 142 20.34 -15.76 9.25
N VAL A 143 20.43 -14.42 9.45
CA VAL A 143 21.61 -13.81 10.08
C VAL A 143 21.74 -14.22 11.54
N SER A 144 20.63 -14.31 12.29
CA SER A 144 20.65 -14.73 13.70
C SER A 144 21.10 -16.19 13.84
N GLU A 145 20.61 -17.09 13.00
CA GLU A 145 21.06 -18.49 13.00
C GLU A 145 22.54 -18.64 12.64
N TRP A 146 23.00 -17.88 11.64
CA TRP A 146 24.41 -17.89 11.27
C TRP A 146 25.31 -17.43 12.42
N ARG A 147 24.94 -16.37 13.14
CA ARG A 147 25.69 -15.88 14.31
C ARG A 147 25.74 -16.91 15.44
N GLN A 148 24.65 -17.60 15.73
CA GLN A 148 24.63 -18.66 16.75
C GLN A 148 25.59 -19.80 16.40
N LYS A 149 25.51 -20.31 15.18
CA LYS A 149 26.41 -21.37 14.69
C LYS A 149 27.90 -20.97 14.74
N SER A 150 28.19 -19.71 14.38
CA SER A 150 29.57 -19.22 14.42
C SER A 150 30.10 -19.06 15.87
N GLY A 151 29.22 -18.70 16.81
CA GLY A 151 29.56 -18.60 18.24
C GLY A 151 29.87 -19.96 18.86
N ASP A 152 29.08 -20.98 18.52
CA ASP A 152 29.31 -22.35 19.06
C ASP A 152 30.61 -22.97 18.56
N HIS A 153 31.06 -22.62 17.35
CA HIS A 153 32.35 -23.09 16.80
C HIS A 153 33.58 -22.43 17.44
N ILE A 154 33.41 -21.26 18.07
CA ILE A 154 34.53 -20.57 18.79
C ILE A 154 34.63 -21.02 20.23
N ALA A 155 33.53 -21.56 20.78
CA ALA A 155 33.46 -21.99 22.18
C ALA A 155 33.79 -23.48 22.39
N ALA A 156 33.98 -24.26 21.33
CA ALA A 156 34.39 -25.67 21.34
C ALA A 156 35.86 -25.83 20.99
#